data_3231c012804ac89b45ff77e110436e14
#
_entry.id   3231c012804ac89b45ff77e110436e14
#
_cell.length_a   1.000
_cell.length_b   1.000
_cell.length_c   1.000
_cell.angle_alpha   90.00
_cell.angle_beta   90.00
_cell.angle_gamma   90.00
#
_symmetry.space_group_name_H-M   'P 1'
#
loop_
_entity.id
_entity.type
_entity.pdbx_description
1 polymer ?
#
loop_
_entity_poly.entity_id
_entity_poly.type
_entity_poly.pdbx_seq_one_letter_code
_entity_poly.pdbx_strand_id
1 'polypeptide(L)'
;MRNSYRWALAAGALVSFASLTGGAANADAIPYPDPGTPITIPSYDFTASATGNITAYFFASDAGDTEEVSMMVNGVATGIFGLNNHTSAVGQAFNLGPVTAGDTIEFFIHDITTGADWFSNASDNSDGFNHAYVTPYTGGVASIPPGTYVGFEDRANGDYDYNDDQFVFNNVSSGVPELSTWAMLLVGFGGLGFAAFHRSQKVKTSIA
;
A
#
# COMPACT_ATOMS: atom_id res chain seq x y z
N MET A 1 -4.39 15.01 -84.56
CA MET A 1 -3.94 15.65 -83.30
C MET A 1 -4.74 15.09 -82.17
N ARG A 2 -4.15 14.21 -81.31
CA ARG A 2 -4.82 13.52 -80.21
C ARG A 2 -4.35 14.20 -78.92
N ASN A 3 -5.25 14.85 -78.17
CA ASN A 3 -5.01 15.41 -76.88
C ASN A 3 -5.35 14.35 -75.83
N SER A 4 -4.34 13.88 -75.09
CA SER A 4 -4.46 12.98 -73.96
C SER A 4 -4.48 13.78 -72.63
N TYR A 5 -5.65 13.83 -71.96
CA TYR A 5 -5.78 14.39 -70.64
C TYR A 5 -5.37 13.31 -69.59
N ARG A 6 -4.35 13.65 -68.83
CA ARG A 6 -3.93 12.85 -67.66
C ARG A 6 -4.72 13.34 -66.45
N TRP A 7 -5.50 12.43 -65.84
CA TRP A 7 -6.15 12.65 -64.56
C TRP A 7 -5.16 12.30 -63.44
N ALA A 8 -4.83 13.29 -62.57
CA ALA A 8 -4.08 13.05 -61.34
C ALA A 8 -5.07 12.67 -60.23
N LEU A 9 -4.94 11.45 -59.73
CA LEU A 9 -5.65 10.99 -58.54
C LEU A 9 -4.92 11.54 -57.29
N ALA A 10 -5.56 12.44 -56.57
CA ALA A 10 -5.12 12.88 -55.25
C ALA A 10 -5.58 11.84 -54.23
N ALA A 11 -4.63 11.14 -53.65
CA ALA A 11 -4.88 10.23 -52.51
C ALA A 11 -5.00 11.08 -51.25
N GLY A 12 -6.24 11.25 -50.76
CA GLY A 12 -6.49 11.84 -49.44
C GLY A 12 -6.19 10.84 -48.33
N ALA A 13 -5.21 11.15 -47.51
CA ALA A 13 -4.96 10.39 -46.30
C ALA A 13 -6.02 10.74 -45.25
N LEU A 14 -6.89 9.79 -44.92
CA LEU A 14 -7.78 9.88 -43.76
C LEU A 14 -6.96 9.64 -42.50
N VAL A 15 -6.73 10.70 -41.74
CA VAL A 15 -6.21 10.58 -40.37
C VAL A 15 -7.38 10.27 -39.45
N SER A 16 -7.52 9.00 -39.04
CA SER A 16 -8.49 8.61 -38.04
C SER A 16 -7.98 9.03 -36.65
N PHE A 17 -8.59 10.03 -36.04
CA PHE A 17 -8.42 10.32 -34.63
C PHE A 17 -9.16 9.23 -33.84
N ALA A 18 -8.40 8.31 -33.25
CA ALA A 18 -8.92 7.43 -32.18
C ALA A 18 -9.15 8.32 -30.94
N SER A 19 -10.41 8.60 -30.63
CA SER A 19 -10.79 9.18 -29.35
C SER A 19 -10.46 8.16 -28.25
N LEU A 20 -9.40 8.40 -27.47
CA LEU A 20 -9.20 7.73 -26.20
C LEU A 20 -10.34 8.18 -25.28
N THR A 21 -11.40 7.38 -25.19
CA THR A 21 -12.33 7.47 -24.09
C THR A 21 -11.54 6.98 -22.87
N GLY A 22 -11.05 7.92 -22.05
CA GLY A 22 -10.54 7.60 -20.73
C GLY A 22 -11.69 6.94 -19.97
N GLY A 23 -11.63 5.61 -19.82
CA GLY A 23 -12.48 4.90 -18.88
C GLY A 23 -12.20 5.51 -17.51
N ALA A 24 -13.26 5.86 -16.78
CA ALA A 24 -13.12 6.17 -15.36
C ALA A 24 -12.35 5.01 -14.73
N ALA A 25 -11.18 5.32 -14.14
CA ALA A 25 -10.50 4.33 -13.32
C ALA A 25 -11.47 3.99 -12.20
N ASN A 26 -12.00 2.76 -12.21
CA ASN A 26 -12.70 2.25 -11.05
C ASN A 26 -11.67 2.25 -9.93
N ALA A 27 -12.00 2.88 -8.80
CA ALA A 27 -11.22 2.68 -7.59
C ALA A 27 -11.15 1.17 -7.37
N ASP A 28 -9.93 0.62 -7.35
CA ASP A 28 -9.76 -0.79 -7.06
C ASP A 28 -10.34 -1.02 -5.67
N ALA A 29 -11.21 -2.02 -5.54
CA ALA A 29 -11.72 -2.41 -4.24
C ALA A 29 -10.52 -2.79 -3.37
N ILE A 30 -10.42 -2.22 -2.17
CA ILE A 30 -9.34 -2.55 -1.24
C ILE A 30 -9.56 -4.02 -0.82
N PRO A 31 -8.57 -4.89 -1.04
CA PRO A 31 -8.72 -6.28 -0.68
C PRO A 31 -8.61 -6.44 0.84
N TYR A 32 -9.70 -6.77 1.49
CA TYR A 32 -9.69 -7.17 2.91
C TYR A 32 -9.34 -8.65 3.05
N PRO A 33 -8.67 -9.05 4.15
CA PRO A 33 -8.56 -10.45 4.51
C PRO A 33 -9.95 -11.03 4.81
N ASP A 34 -10.06 -12.35 4.81
CA ASP A 34 -11.32 -13.01 5.17
C ASP A 34 -11.70 -12.65 6.61
N PRO A 35 -12.96 -12.25 6.89
CA PRO A 35 -13.44 -11.96 8.23
C PRO A 35 -13.23 -13.13 9.19
N GLY A 36 -12.83 -12.83 10.42
CA GLY A 36 -12.59 -13.83 11.46
C GLY A 36 -11.24 -14.53 11.38
N THR A 37 -10.35 -14.10 10.51
CA THR A 37 -9.01 -14.67 10.39
C THR A 37 -7.94 -13.61 10.66
N PRO A 38 -7.21 -13.66 11.78
CA PRO A 38 -6.12 -12.74 12.07
C PRO A 38 -5.04 -12.81 11.01
N ILE A 39 -4.51 -11.65 10.61
CA ILE A 39 -3.34 -11.59 9.73
C ILE A 39 -2.13 -12.14 10.48
N THR A 40 -1.40 -13.06 9.86
CA THR A 40 -0.23 -13.73 10.47
C THR A 40 1.06 -12.94 10.35
N ILE A 41 1.06 -11.81 9.66
CA ILE A 41 2.22 -10.90 9.59
C ILE A 41 2.37 -10.25 10.95
N PRO A 42 3.50 -10.45 11.65
CA PRO A 42 3.66 -10.01 13.04
C PRO A 42 3.80 -8.49 13.16
N SER A 43 4.31 -7.81 12.12
CA SER A 43 4.47 -6.36 12.09
C SER A 43 4.54 -5.86 10.65
N TYR A 44 4.16 -4.61 10.47
CA TYR A 44 4.44 -3.85 9.26
C TYR A 44 5.53 -2.83 9.56
N ASP A 45 6.67 -2.95 8.88
CA ASP A 45 7.76 -1.99 9.01
C ASP A 45 7.47 -0.77 8.13
N PHE A 46 6.98 0.29 8.73
CA PHE A 46 6.81 1.55 8.03
C PHE A 46 8.06 2.42 8.19
N THR A 47 8.42 3.12 7.11
CA THR A 47 9.49 4.11 7.13
C THR A 47 9.06 5.40 6.45
N ALA A 48 9.52 6.54 6.96
CA ALA A 48 9.32 7.83 6.30
C ALA A 48 10.06 7.86 4.97
N SER A 49 9.32 8.07 3.86
CA SER A 49 9.88 8.09 2.50
C SER A 49 10.74 9.33 2.24
N ALA A 50 10.41 10.45 2.87
CA ALA A 50 11.12 11.72 2.77
C ALA A 50 11.03 12.51 4.08
N THR A 51 11.97 13.46 4.29
CA THR A 51 11.84 14.44 5.36
C THR A 51 10.66 15.36 5.08
N GLY A 52 9.75 15.48 6.05
CA GLY A 52 8.51 16.24 5.92
C GLY A 52 7.47 15.78 6.95
N ASN A 53 6.20 16.00 6.67
CA ASN A 53 5.13 15.53 7.55
C ASN A 53 4.53 14.23 7.03
N ILE A 54 4.05 13.40 7.95
CA ILE A 54 3.12 12.31 7.63
C ILE A 54 1.70 12.89 7.62
N THR A 55 0.98 12.68 6.52
CA THR A 55 -0.42 13.07 6.40
C THR A 55 -1.28 11.82 6.35
N ALA A 56 -2.25 11.73 7.25
CA ALA A 56 -3.31 10.74 7.23
C ALA A 56 -4.55 11.30 6.53
N TYR A 57 -5.25 10.45 5.80
CA TYR A 57 -6.56 10.75 5.19
C TYR A 57 -7.56 9.74 5.70
N PHE A 58 -8.69 10.22 6.22
CA PHE A 58 -9.78 9.35 6.65
C PHE A 58 -10.43 8.67 5.43
N PHE A 59 -10.50 7.35 5.45
CA PHE A 59 -11.05 6.57 4.35
C PHE A 59 -12.47 6.10 4.65
N ALA A 60 -12.67 5.38 5.74
CA ALA A 60 -13.96 4.89 6.22
C ALA A 60 -13.83 4.38 7.66
N SER A 61 -14.97 4.06 8.29
CA SER A 61 -15.03 3.33 9.55
C SER A 61 -16.34 2.55 9.64
N ASP A 62 -16.27 1.36 10.23
CA ASP A 62 -17.46 0.56 10.65
C ASP A 62 -17.40 0.25 12.16
N ALA A 63 -16.54 0.93 12.92
CA ALA A 63 -16.39 0.80 14.36
C ALA A 63 -17.60 1.27 15.15
N GLY A 64 -17.87 0.57 16.22
CA GLY A 64 -18.88 0.97 17.21
C GLY A 64 -18.34 1.91 18.30
N ASP A 65 -17.05 1.82 18.60
CA ASP A 65 -16.33 2.65 19.57
C ASP A 65 -15.82 3.94 18.90
N THR A 66 -15.30 4.86 19.69
CA THR A 66 -14.81 6.15 19.18
C THR A 66 -13.28 6.18 19.22
N GLU A 67 -12.66 6.30 18.07
CA GLU A 67 -11.22 6.23 17.90
C GLU A 67 -10.63 7.47 17.22
N GLU A 68 -9.34 7.66 17.45
CA GLU A 68 -8.50 8.63 16.75
C GLU A 68 -7.18 7.99 16.35
N VAL A 69 -6.69 8.31 15.14
CA VAL A 69 -5.39 7.82 14.67
C VAL A 69 -4.24 8.65 15.21
N SER A 70 -3.13 7.97 15.49
CA SER A 70 -1.86 8.57 15.89
C SER A 70 -0.68 7.78 15.32
N MET A 71 0.55 8.23 15.63
CA MET A 71 1.77 7.53 15.24
C MET A 71 2.86 7.61 16.30
N MET A 72 3.75 6.62 16.27
CA MET A 72 5.06 6.66 16.91
C MET A 72 6.12 6.90 15.85
N VAL A 73 7.18 7.63 16.24
CA VAL A 73 8.38 7.86 15.42
C VAL A 73 9.57 7.34 16.19
N ASN A 74 10.32 6.40 15.62
CA ASN A 74 11.47 5.76 16.26
C ASN A 74 11.14 5.22 17.67
N GLY A 75 9.94 4.63 17.82
CA GLY A 75 9.45 4.06 19.07
C GLY A 75 8.96 5.09 20.11
N VAL A 76 8.77 6.35 19.73
CA VAL A 76 8.27 7.41 20.62
C VAL A 76 6.95 7.96 20.09
N ALA A 77 5.87 7.88 20.89
CA ALA A 77 4.58 8.42 20.52
C ALA A 77 4.66 9.95 20.32
N THR A 78 4.05 10.43 19.23
CA THR A 78 4.04 11.87 18.92
C THR A 78 3.11 12.65 19.83
N GLY A 79 2.10 12.00 20.41
CA GLY A 79 1.03 12.63 21.20
C GLY A 79 0.09 13.49 20.34
N ILE A 80 0.10 13.32 19.01
CA ILE A 80 -0.77 14.00 18.06
C ILE A 80 -1.85 13.01 17.64
N PHE A 81 -3.11 13.30 17.98
CA PHE A 81 -4.29 12.49 17.67
C PHE A 81 -5.23 13.25 16.76
N GLY A 82 -5.90 12.57 15.86
CA GLY A 82 -6.90 13.18 14.99
C GLY A 82 -7.60 12.19 14.07
N LEU A 83 -8.47 12.71 13.22
CA LEU A 83 -9.37 11.92 12.37
C LEU A 83 -10.25 10.96 13.19
N ASN A 84 -11.06 11.57 14.06
CA ASN A 84 -12.07 10.83 14.81
C ASN A 84 -13.06 10.13 13.86
N ASN A 85 -13.24 8.83 14.04
CA ASN A 85 -13.99 7.96 13.12
C ASN A 85 -15.46 8.35 12.94
N HIS A 86 -16.11 8.88 13.97
CA HIS A 86 -17.52 9.30 13.90
C HIS A 86 -17.74 10.72 13.38
N THR A 87 -16.71 11.56 13.34
CA THR A 87 -16.85 12.98 12.98
C THR A 87 -16.05 13.41 11.77
N SER A 88 -15.05 12.63 11.36
CA SER A 88 -14.25 12.95 10.18
C SER A 88 -14.98 12.62 8.89
N ALA A 89 -14.86 13.51 7.91
CA ALA A 89 -15.39 13.27 6.58
C ALA A 89 -14.41 12.41 5.76
N VAL A 90 -14.93 11.53 4.89
CA VAL A 90 -14.11 10.77 3.94
C VAL A 90 -13.27 11.73 3.10
N GLY A 91 -11.97 11.49 3.02
CA GLY A 91 -10.99 12.36 2.36
C GLY A 91 -10.47 13.51 3.23
N GLN A 92 -10.95 13.65 4.48
CA GLN A 92 -10.39 14.62 5.41
C GLN A 92 -8.93 14.31 5.69
N ALA A 93 -8.05 15.30 5.50
CA ALA A 93 -6.61 15.19 5.75
C ALA A 93 -6.27 15.69 7.16
N PHE A 94 -5.29 15.04 7.78
CA PHE A 94 -4.75 15.42 9.08
C PHE A 94 -3.23 15.23 9.11
N ASN A 95 -2.50 16.18 9.73
CA ASN A 95 -1.05 16.12 9.86
C ASN A 95 -0.66 15.47 11.19
N LEU A 96 -0.06 14.29 11.13
CA LEU A 96 0.40 13.52 12.29
C LEU A 96 1.76 13.99 12.84
N GLY A 97 2.43 14.91 12.16
CA GLY A 97 3.69 15.49 12.62
C GLY A 97 4.87 15.27 11.67
N PRO A 98 6.01 15.92 11.99
CA PRO A 98 7.22 15.88 11.18
C PRO A 98 8.01 14.58 11.39
N VAL A 99 8.69 14.15 10.32
CA VAL A 99 9.60 13.01 10.28
C VAL A 99 10.84 13.35 9.45
N THR A 100 11.91 12.59 9.64
CA THR A 100 13.10 12.59 8.78
C THR A 100 13.06 11.35 7.89
N ALA A 101 13.53 11.48 6.64
CA ALA A 101 13.61 10.32 5.73
C ALA A 101 14.34 9.14 6.40
N GLY A 102 13.71 7.95 6.38
CA GLY A 102 14.23 6.76 7.01
C GLY A 102 13.85 6.56 8.48
N ASP A 103 13.14 7.52 9.12
CA ASP A 103 12.57 7.28 10.45
C ASP A 103 11.62 6.07 10.42
N THR A 104 11.68 5.25 11.46
CA THR A 104 10.69 4.17 11.64
C THR A 104 9.38 4.75 12.15
N ILE A 105 8.29 4.32 11.55
CA ILE A 105 6.93 4.76 11.87
C ILE A 105 6.13 3.55 12.33
N GLU A 106 5.30 3.75 13.33
CA GLU A 106 4.27 2.84 13.73
C GLU A 106 2.97 3.61 13.87
N PHE A 107 1.91 3.12 13.21
CA PHE A 107 0.59 3.69 13.35
C PHE A 107 -0.21 2.95 14.41
N PHE A 108 -1.10 3.67 15.07
CA PHE A 108 -2.05 3.09 16.01
C PHE A 108 -3.34 3.90 16.06
N ILE A 109 -4.41 3.27 16.49
CA ILE A 109 -5.65 3.91 16.86
C ILE A 109 -5.76 3.94 18.39
N HIS A 110 -6.23 5.07 18.92
CA HIS A 110 -6.57 5.23 20.32
C HIS A 110 -8.08 5.17 20.47
N ASP A 111 -8.57 4.13 21.11
CA ASP A 111 -9.97 3.98 21.45
C ASP A 111 -10.32 4.84 22.67
N ILE A 112 -11.00 5.96 22.43
CA ILE A 112 -11.43 6.91 23.46
C ILE A 112 -12.50 6.29 24.36
N THR A 113 -13.30 5.36 23.83
CA THR A 113 -14.40 4.71 24.57
C THR A 113 -13.86 3.78 25.63
N THR A 114 -12.84 3.00 25.33
CA THR A 114 -12.26 1.99 26.24
C THR A 114 -10.94 2.40 26.88
N GLY A 115 -10.23 3.34 26.24
CA GLY A 115 -8.87 3.76 26.61
C GLY A 115 -7.78 2.79 26.15
N ALA A 116 -8.08 1.90 25.20
CA ALA A 116 -7.11 0.98 24.61
C ALA A 116 -6.38 1.64 23.43
N ASP A 117 -5.16 1.16 23.17
CA ASP A 117 -4.40 1.49 21.95
C ASP A 117 -4.22 0.20 21.14
N TRP A 118 -4.44 0.27 19.82
CA TRP A 118 -4.26 -0.83 18.88
C TRP A 118 -3.24 -0.46 17.81
N PHE A 119 -2.11 -1.17 17.83
CA PHE A 119 -0.92 -0.85 17.04
C PHE A 119 -0.85 -1.67 15.76
N SER A 120 -0.20 -1.08 14.76
CA SER A 120 0.12 -1.78 13.51
C SER A 120 1.22 -2.85 13.67
N ASN A 121 1.87 -2.91 14.83
CA ASN A 121 2.84 -3.93 15.19
C ASN A 121 2.22 -4.88 16.23
N ALA A 122 2.15 -6.17 15.91
CA ALA A 122 1.54 -7.17 16.78
C ALA A 122 2.20 -7.27 18.18
N SER A 123 3.52 -7.01 18.29
CA SER A 123 4.22 -7.10 19.57
C SER A 123 3.83 -6.00 20.58
N ASP A 124 3.25 -4.90 20.11
CA ASP A 124 2.87 -3.79 20.95
C ASP A 124 1.38 -3.84 21.35
N ASN A 125 0.63 -4.77 20.76
CA ASN A 125 -0.74 -5.07 21.16
C ASN A 125 -0.78 -5.99 22.39
N SER A 126 -1.70 -5.69 23.32
CA SER A 126 -1.82 -6.40 24.60
C SER A 126 -2.18 -7.87 24.46
N ASP A 127 -2.80 -8.27 23.37
CA ASP A 127 -3.18 -9.65 23.05
C ASP A 127 -2.14 -10.34 22.13
N GLY A 128 -1.14 -9.62 21.64
CA GLY A 128 -0.08 -10.14 20.77
C GLY A 128 -0.52 -10.45 19.34
N PHE A 129 -1.73 -10.02 18.93
CA PHE A 129 -2.21 -10.18 17.56
C PHE A 129 -1.95 -8.93 16.72
N ASN A 130 -1.98 -9.12 15.40
CA ASN A 130 -1.91 -8.02 14.46
C ASN A 130 -3.29 -7.37 14.32
N HIS A 131 -3.37 -6.07 14.61
CA HIS A 131 -4.58 -5.26 14.47
C HIS A 131 -4.58 -4.38 13.24
N ALA A 132 -3.67 -4.59 12.29
CA ALA A 132 -3.62 -3.80 11.07
C ALA A 132 -3.57 -4.66 9.81
N TYR A 133 -4.25 -4.19 8.76
CA TYR A 133 -4.12 -4.67 7.39
C TYR A 133 -3.55 -3.56 6.52
N VAL A 134 -2.53 -3.86 5.74
CA VAL A 134 -1.81 -2.86 4.93
C VAL A 134 -1.76 -3.27 3.47
N THR A 135 -2.07 -2.31 2.59
CA THR A 135 -1.96 -2.49 1.14
C THR A 135 -1.64 -1.15 0.45
N PRO A 136 -1.02 -1.15 -0.74
CA PRO A 136 -0.90 0.06 -1.54
C PRO A 136 -2.28 0.60 -1.93
N TYR A 137 -2.46 1.91 -1.85
CA TYR A 137 -3.64 2.61 -2.33
C TYR A 137 -3.31 3.46 -3.56
N THR A 138 -4.04 3.26 -4.66
CA THR A 138 -3.79 3.91 -5.95
C THR A 138 -4.58 5.19 -6.18
N GLY A 139 -5.46 5.56 -5.23
CA GLY A 139 -6.32 6.74 -5.33
C GLY A 139 -7.74 6.38 -5.81
N GLY A 140 -8.59 7.40 -5.95
CA GLY A 140 -9.92 7.27 -6.58
C GLY A 140 -11.11 7.51 -5.65
N VAL A 141 -10.94 7.54 -4.33
CA VAL A 141 -12.01 7.85 -3.37
C VAL A 141 -11.83 9.27 -2.83
N ALA A 142 -12.85 10.10 -2.88
CA ALA A 142 -12.95 11.42 -2.23
C ALA A 142 -11.69 12.31 -2.37
N SER A 143 -10.99 12.22 -3.49
CA SER A 143 -9.73 12.93 -3.75
C SER A 143 -8.57 12.57 -2.82
N ILE A 144 -8.65 11.43 -2.12
CA ILE A 144 -7.54 10.87 -1.36
C ILE A 144 -6.43 10.54 -2.36
N PRO A 145 -5.20 11.07 -2.19
CA PRO A 145 -4.09 10.77 -3.09
C PRO A 145 -3.60 9.33 -2.92
N PRO A 146 -2.88 8.76 -3.90
CA PRO A 146 -2.19 7.48 -3.73
C PRO A 146 -1.28 7.49 -2.51
N GLY A 147 -1.20 6.35 -1.81
CA GLY A 147 -0.42 6.22 -0.57
C GLY A 147 -0.45 4.79 -0.03
N THR A 148 -0.24 4.66 1.26
CA THR A 148 -0.35 3.39 1.98
C THR A 148 -1.68 3.34 2.73
N TYR A 149 -2.53 2.40 2.35
CA TYR A 149 -3.76 2.12 3.09
C TYR A 149 -3.46 1.25 4.31
N VAL A 150 -4.08 1.61 5.44
CA VAL A 150 -4.06 0.82 6.67
C VAL A 150 -5.48 0.76 7.21
N GLY A 151 -6.01 -0.45 7.34
CA GLY A 151 -7.25 -0.73 8.05
C GLY A 151 -6.92 -1.33 9.40
N PHE A 152 -7.66 -0.92 10.43
CA PHE A 152 -7.47 -1.37 11.79
C PHE A 152 -8.66 -2.18 12.30
N GLU A 153 -8.36 -3.05 13.26
CA GLU A 153 -9.26 -3.78 14.13
C GLU A 153 -9.20 -3.14 15.51
N ASP A 154 -10.35 -2.71 16.06
CA ASP A 154 -10.43 -1.92 17.28
C ASP A 154 -10.54 -2.73 18.57
N ARG A 155 -10.54 -4.09 18.47
CA ARG A 155 -10.80 -4.97 19.63
C ARG A 155 -9.97 -6.24 19.64
N ALA A 156 -9.58 -6.65 20.85
CA ALA A 156 -9.10 -8.00 21.07
C ALA A 156 -10.23 -9.02 20.80
N ASN A 157 -9.92 -10.05 20.00
CA ASN A 157 -10.87 -11.09 19.56
C ASN A 157 -12.07 -10.49 18.79
N GLY A 158 -11.85 -9.44 18.02
CA GLY A 158 -12.80 -8.89 17.07
C GLY A 158 -13.11 -9.84 15.93
N ASP A 159 -13.72 -9.37 14.89
CA ASP A 159 -14.04 -10.19 13.73
C ASP A 159 -12.93 -10.26 12.67
N TYR A 160 -11.85 -9.48 12.87
CA TYR A 160 -10.64 -9.44 12.05
C TYR A 160 -10.91 -9.16 10.56
N ASP A 161 -11.85 -8.28 10.27
CA ASP A 161 -12.11 -7.81 8.92
C ASP A 161 -11.38 -6.49 8.59
N TYR A 162 -10.74 -5.88 9.63
CA TYR A 162 -9.87 -4.69 9.52
C TYR A 162 -10.55 -3.49 8.87
N ASN A 163 -11.84 -3.32 9.10
CA ASN A 163 -12.64 -2.24 8.57
C ASN A 163 -13.11 -1.24 9.63
N ASP A 164 -12.80 -1.49 10.92
CA ASP A 164 -13.24 -0.63 12.01
C ASP A 164 -12.76 0.80 11.81
N ASP A 165 -11.45 1.00 11.55
CA ASP A 165 -10.88 2.28 11.20
C ASP A 165 -9.93 2.19 10.01
N GLN A 166 -10.17 3.04 9.01
CA GLN A 166 -9.49 2.94 7.72
C GLN A 166 -8.87 4.28 7.33
N PHE A 167 -7.57 4.27 7.03
CA PHE A 167 -6.82 5.46 6.67
C PHE A 167 -5.93 5.22 5.46
N VAL A 168 -5.57 6.31 4.76
CA VAL A 168 -4.49 6.33 3.79
C VAL A 168 -3.41 7.28 4.28
N PHE A 169 -2.16 6.83 4.31
CA PHE A 169 -1.03 7.62 4.76
C PHE A 169 -0.12 7.97 3.59
N ASN A 170 0.32 9.25 3.54
CA ASN A 170 1.31 9.74 2.61
C ASN A 170 2.67 9.93 3.29
N ASN A 171 3.73 9.96 2.48
CA ASN A 171 5.12 10.09 2.91
C ASN A 171 5.62 8.89 3.71
N VAL A 172 5.00 7.73 3.51
CA VAL A 172 5.39 6.49 4.18
C VAL A 172 5.53 5.37 3.14
N SER A 173 6.50 4.51 3.33
CA SER A 173 6.63 3.22 2.64
C SER A 173 6.40 2.10 3.64
N SER A 174 5.56 1.14 3.29
CA SER A 174 5.43 -0.09 4.05
C SER A 174 6.47 -1.08 3.55
N GLY A 175 7.42 -1.44 4.41
CA GLY A 175 8.22 -2.63 4.19
C GLY A 175 7.36 -3.86 4.47
N VAL A 176 6.45 -4.22 3.56
CA VAL A 176 5.95 -5.60 3.57
C VAL A 176 7.19 -6.44 3.29
N PRO A 177 7.57 -7.41 4.14
CA PRO A 177 8.65 -8.31 3.83
C PRO A 177 8.33 -8.95 2.47
N GLU A 178 8.97 -8.50 1.42
CA GLU A 178 8.77 -9.04 0.07
C GLU A 178 9.41 -10.43 0.02
N LEU A 179 8.78 -11.41 0.71
CA LEU A 179 9.15 -12.82 0.63
C LEU A 179 9.26 -13.28 -0.83
N SER A 180 8.46 -12.67 -1.72
CA SER A 180 8.52 -12.92 -3.16
C SER A 180 9.81 -12.41 -3.79
N THR A 181 10.30 -11.22 -3.46
CA THR A 181 11.53 -10.65 -4.02
C THR A 181 12.76 -11.43 -3.56
N TRP A 182 12.87 -11.77 -2.28
CA TRP A 182 13.94 -12.62 -1.76
C TRP A 182 13.89 -14.03 -2.34
N ALA A 183 12.69 -14.63 -2.45
CA ALA A 183 12.52 -15.94 -3.07
C ALA A 183 12.90 -15.91 -4.55
N MET A 184 12.49 -14.90 -5.31
CA MET A 184 12.86 -14.74 -6.73
C MET A 184 14.35 -14.47 -6.90
N LEU A 185 14.97 -13.72 -6.00
CA LEU A 185 16.42 -13.46 -6.00
C LEU A 185 17.21 -14.75 -5.73
N LEU A 186 16.78 -15.57 -4.75
CA LEU A 186 17.35 -16.88 -4.47
C LEU A 186 17.18 -17.85 -5.64
N VAL A 187 15.99 -17.90 -6.26
CA VAL A 187 15.73 -18.72 -7.45
C VAL A 187 16.57 -18.24 -8.63
N GLY A 188 16.70 -16.93 -8.83
CA GLY A 188 17.53 -16.34 -9.89
C GLY A 188 19.01 -16.68 -9.73
N PHE A 189 19.59 -16.44 -8.57
CA PHE A 189 21.00 -16.76 -8.30
C PHE A 189 21.25 -18.27 -8.21
N GLY A 190 20.34 -19.04 -7.64
CA GLY A 190 20.41 -20.51 -7.61
C GLY A 190 20.38 -21.10 -9.01
N GLY A 191 19.52 -20.60 -9.89
CA GLY A 191 19.44 -21.02 -11.29
C GLY A 191 20.72 -20.70 -12.09
N LEU A 192 21.27 -19.50 -11.93
CA LEU A 192 22.53 -19.09 -12.56
C LEU A 192 23.70 -19.92 -12.04
N GLY A 193 23.78 -20.16 -10.74
CA GLY A 193 24.82 -21.01 -10.14
C GLY A 193 24.77 -22.46 -10.65
N PHE A 194 23.58 -23.03 -10.73
CA PHE A 194 23.35 -24.36 -11.25
C PHE A 194 23.76 -24.47 -12.75
N ALA A 195 23.34 -23.49 -13.57
CA ALA A 195 23.71 -23.45 -14.99
C ALA A 195 25.23 -23.33 -15.19
N ALA A 196 25.92 -22.51 -14.41
CA ALA A 196 27.39 -22.38 -14.44
C ALA A 196 28.07 -23.67 -14.01
N PHE A 197 27.60 -24.33 -12.96
CA PHE A 197 28.10 -25.60 -12.48
C PHE A 197 27.96 -26.71 -13.55
N HIS A 198 26.79 -26.82 -14.17
CA HIS A 198 26.55 -27.82 -15.24
C HIS A 198 27.42 -27.59 -16.46
N ARG A 199 27.70 -26.32 -16.81
CA ARG A 199 28.58 -25.98 -17.92
C ARG A 199 30.04 -26.36 -17.65
N SER A 200 30.51 -26.17 -16.41
CA SER A 200 31.88 -26.53 -16.00
C SER A 200 32.13 -28.04 -16.01
N GLN A 201 31.13 -28.86 -15.74
CA GLN A 201 31.21 -30.33 -15.79
C GLN A 201 31.36 -30.84 -17.23
N LYS A 202 30.67 -30.24 -18.21
CA LYS A 202 30.77 -30.65 -19.63
C LYS A 202 32.14 -30.38 -20.24
N VAL A 203 32.84 -29.33 -19.81
CA VAL A 203 34.19 -29.00 -20.29
C VAL A 203 35.21 -30.01 -19.80
N LYS A 204 35.07 -30.59 -18.61
CA LYS A 204 36.00 -31.61 -18.08
C LYS A 204 35.89 -32.97 -18.79
N THR A 205 34.75 -33.32 -19.37
CA THR A 205 34.50 -34.60 -20.04
C THR A 205 34.96 -34.59 -21.51
N SER A 206 35.30 -33.43 -22.07
CA SER A 206 35.75 -33.28 -23.47
C SER A 206 37.30 -33.28 -23.64
N ILE A 207 38.06 -33.46 -22.56
CA ILE A 207 39.55 -33.43 -22.56
C ILE A 207 40.14 -34.79 -22.15
N ALA A 208 39.33 -35.87 -22.06
CA ALA A 208 39.76 -37.23 -21.77
C ALA A 208 39.72 -38.11 -23.01
#